data_61ba47969e801490d3a76b662fbd8c8d
#
_entry.id   61ba47969e801490d3a76b662fbd8c8d
#
_cell.length_a   1.000
_cell.length_b   1.000
_cell.length_c   1.000
_cell.angle_alpha   90.00
_cell.angle_beta   90.00
_cell.angle_gamma   90.00
#
_symmetry.space_group_name_H-M   'P 1'
#
loop_
_entity.id
_entity.type
_entity.pdbx_description
1 polymer ?
#
loop_
_entity_poly.entity_id
_entity_poly.type
_entity_poly.pdbx_seq_one_letter_code
_entity_poly.pdbx_strand_id
1 'polypeptide(L)'
;MQEYNLYSETDTRKIIIGKLQRMFSSCQINILVGSAFSLPQLKTLENIESDLTAAILDQDENKEYKIKTNFFEKSIKPIQTTNPNGNDFKEKREFIKTITDIIDLRESSVVHKGINIFTTNYDNFLELSIEKNSIDYFDGFNGRIGPEFSTANFGKHISRQSSLTGRLAEKVSINLYKLHGSIYWKEDSEKIIFNDYQERFERIKAASNRKDFLDAYSSLAIVNPEKSKFNSTVMNSNYYDQIRMFSNEMDRQNSLMLVFGFSFADEHMLQVVERALKSNPTFTMLLFPYNDKDLEYFRNHFKFNNNVYCYYKKNDGSKTIDNYELNNLNELLLEIYNGIK
;
A
#
# COMPACT_ATOMS: atom_id res chain seq x y z
N MET A 1 21.94 6.48 -2.31
CA MET A 1 20.64 7.16 -2.37
C MET A 1 20.84 8.59 -2.84
N GLN A 2 20.03 9.07 -3.76
CA GLN A 2 20.04 10.44 -4.26
C GLN A 2 18.93 11.24 -3.56
N GLU A 3 19.23 12.43 -3.05
CA GLU A 3 18.30 13.24 -2.26
C GLU A 3 17.93 14.51 -3.01
N TYR A 4 16.65 14.86 -2.99
CA TYR A 4 16.12 16.01 -3.70
C TYR A 4 15.14 16.81 -2.81
N ASN A 5 15.48 18.08 -2.57
CA ASN A 5 14.56 19.02 -1.94
C ASN A 5 13.57 19.57 -2.98
N LEU A 6 12.27 19.33 -2.79
CA LEU A 6 11.22 19.81 -3.69
C LEU A 6 10.94 21.31 -3.61
N TYR A 7 11.48 22.00 -2.60
CA TYR A 7 11.47 23.49 -2.52
C TYR A 7 12.68 24.15 -3.16
N SER A 8 13.56 23.35 -3.81
CA SER A 8 14.71 23.91 -4.51
C SER A 8 14.33 24.86 -5.63
N GLU A 9 15.30 25.64 -6.12
CA GLU A 9 15.12 26.60 -7.21
C GLU A 9 14.36 26.04 -8.41
N THR A 10 13.63 26.90 -9.12
CA THR A 10 12.72 26.53 -10.20
C THR A 10 13.34 25.62 -11.26
N ASP A 11 14.61 25.83 -11.61
CA ASP A 11 15.27 25.03 -12.65
C ASP A 11 15.60 23.61 -12.15
N THR A 12 16.02 23.47 -10.90
CA THR A 12 16.25 22.16 -10.28
C THR A 12 14.93 21.37 -10.19
N ARG A 13 13.83 22.04 -9.81
CA ARG A 13 12.50 21.40 -9.77
C ARG A 13 12.05 20.91 -11.15
N LYS A 14 12.25 21.70 -12.22
CA LYS A 14 11.95 21.27 -13.60
C LYS A 14 12.71 20.00 -13.99
N ILE A 15 13.99 19.92 -13.63
CA ILE A 15 14.81 18.73 -13.90
C ILE A 15 14.25 17.51 -13.16
N ILE A 16 13.88 17.66 -11.88
CA ILE A 16 13.27 16.60 -11.08
C ILE A 16 11.96 16.12 -11.75
N ILE A 17 11.06 17.03 -12.05
CA ILE A 17 9.77 16.71 -12.68
C ILE A 17 9.99 16.01 -14.02
N GLY A 18 10.86 16.54 -14.90
CA GLY A 18 11.15 15.90 -16.19
C GLY A 18 11.76 14.49 -16.07
N LYS A 19 12.52 14.23 -15.00
CA LYS A 19 13.02 12.90 -14.70
C LYS A 19 11.88 11.95 -14.28
N LEU A 20 11.01 12.41 -13.37
CA LEU A 20 9.85 11.64 -12.92
C LEU A 20 8.89 11.33 -14.07
N GLN A 21 8.62 12.31 -14.93
CA GLN A 21 7.79 12.12 -16.14
C GLN A 21 8.30 10.97 -17.03
N ARG A 22 9.62 10.94 -17.30
CA ARG A 22 10.22 9.85 -18.07
C ARG A 22 10.07 8.49 -17.37
N MET A 23 10.27 8.44 -16.04
CA MET A 23 10.10 7.22 -15.26
C MET A 23 8.64 6.74 -15.32
N PHE A 24 7.69 7.64 -15.09
CA PHE A 24 6.26 7.29 -15.14
C PHE A 24 5.80 6.91 -16.56
N SER A 25 6.43 7.38 -17.61
CA SER A 25 6.08 7.02 -19.00
C SER A 25 6.68 5.68 -19.45
N SER A 26 7.81 5.24 -18.89
CA SER A 26 8.58 4.10 -19.44
C SER A 26 8.77 2.92 -18.47
N CYS A 27 8.47 3.07 -17.17
CA CYS A 27 8.66 2.01 -16.20
C CYS A 27 7.35 1.29 -15.86
N GLN A 28 7.45 0.02 -15.46
CA GLN A 28 6.35 -0.68 -14.78
C GLN A 28 6.14 -0.05 -13.41
N ILE A 29 4.91 0.40 -13.12
CA ILE A 29 4.60 1.10 -11.87
C ILE A 29 4.15 0.14 -10.79
N ASN A 30 4.89 0.16 -9.70
CA ASN A 30 4.54 -0.47 -8.44
C ASN A 30 4.47 0.61 -7.36
N ILE A 31 3.51 0.50 -6.47
CA ILE A 31 3.29 1.42 -5.37
C ILE A 31 3.25 0.62 -4.08
N LEU A 32 4.07 0.96 -3.10
CA LEU A 32 4.03 0.39 -1.77
C LEU A 32 3.41 1.42 -0.82
N VAL A 33 2.24 1.08 -0.30
CA VAL A 33 1.43 1.95 0.56
C VAL A 33 1.42 1.42 1.98
N GLY A 34 1.82 2.24 2.94
CA GLY A 34 1.77 1.92 4.36
C GLY A 34 0.69 2.67 5.12
N SER A 35 0.76 2.58 6.45
CA SER A 35 -0.28 3.06 7.38
C SER A 35 -0.55 4.56 7.31
N ALA A 36 0.41 5.39 6.89
CA ALA A 36 0.17 6.83 6.75
C ALA A 36 -0.87 7.18 5.68
N PHE A 37 -1.15 6.28 4.72
CA PHE A 37 -2.25 6.47 3.77
C PHE A 37 -3.62 6.46 4.46
N SER A 38 -3.75 5.76 5.57
CA SER A 38 -5.01 5.64 6.31
C SER A 38 -5.26 6.80 7.28
N LEU A 39 -4.30 7.71 7.43
CA LEU A 39 -4.48 8.94 8.23
C LEU A 39 -5.45 9.92 7.52
N PRO A 40 -6.13 10.78 8.26
CA PRO A 40 -6.23 10.83 9.72
C PRO A 40 -7.26 9.86 10.31
N GLN A 41 -7.99 9.09 9.46
CA GLN A 41 -9.11 8.23 9.87
C GLN A 41 -8.68 7.12 10.83
N LEU A 42 -7.53 6.50 10.56
CA LEU A 42 -6.96 5.46 11.41
C LEU A 42 -5.64 5.94 12.00
N LYS A 43 -5.39 5.62 13.26
CA LYS A 43 -4.09 5.89 13.87
C LYS A 43 -3.07 4.85 13.42
N THR A 44 -1.83 5.27 13.28
CA THR A 44 -0.71 4.37 13.03
C THR A 44 -0.47 3.44 14.21
N LEU A 45 0.09 2.26 13.93
CA LEU A 45 0.27 1.20 14.92
C LEU A 45 1.33 1.51 16.00
N GLU A 46 2.18 2.53 15.78
CA GLU A 46 3.30 2.88 16.68
C GLU A 46 4.09 1.63 17.12
N ASN A 47 4.09 1.34 18.43
CA ASN A 47 4.80 0.21 19.03
C ASN A 47 3.94 -1.04 19.23
N ILE A 48 2.70 -1.08 18.71
CA ILE A 48 1.75 -2.18 18.95
C ILE A 48 2.34 -3.53 18.56
N GLU A 49 3.11 -3.57 17.47
CA GLU A 49 3.75 -4.82 17.01
C GLU A 49 4.77 -5.37 18.01
N SER A 50 5.64 -4.53 18.52
CA SER A 50 6.63 -4.95 19.52
C SER A 50 5.99 -5.32 20.85
N ASP A 51 4.98 -4.55 21.28
CA ASP A 51 4.27 -4.76 22.52
C ASP A 51 3.44 -6.06 22.50
N LEU A 52 2.78 -6.33 21.37
CA LEU A 52 2.01 -7.57 21.18
C LEU A 52 2.93 -8.80 21.12
N THR A 53 4.04 -8.70 20.38
CA THR A 53 5.05 -9.76 20.31
C THR A 53 5.61 -10.07 21.70
N ALA A 54 5.95 -9.07 22.50
CA ALA A 54 6.43 -9.23 23.85
C ALA A 54 5.37 -9.90 24.76
N ALA A 55 4.10 -9.45 24.68
CA ALA A 55 3.02 -10.04 25.47
C ALA A 55 2.80 -11.53 25.17
N ILE A 56 2.92 -11.93 23.91
CA ILE A 56 2.77 -13.34 23.48
C ILE A 56 3.95 -14.18 23.95
N LEU A 57 5.19 -13.67 23.80
CA LEU A 57 6.38 -14.36 24.25
C LEU A 57 6.37 -14.56 25.77
N ASP A 58 5.90 -13.55 26.53
CA ASP A 58 5.76 -13.60 27.99
C ASP A 58 4.54 -14.43 28.45
N GLN A 59 3.70 -14.92 27.52
CA GLN A 59 2.44 -15.63 27.79
C GLN A 59 1.48 -14.79 28.67
N ASP A 60 1.56 -13.44 28.57
CA ASP A 60 0.70 -12.52 29.32
C ASP A 60 -0.61 -12.27 28.55
N GLU A 61 -1.57 -13.18 28.75
CA GLU A 61 -2.90 -13.08 28.10
C GLU A 61 -3.66 -11.80 28.45
N ASN A 62 -3.43 -11.20 29.62
CA ASN A 62 -4.10 -9.95 30.01
C ASN A 62 -3.51 -8.76 29.25
N LYS A 63 -2.19 -8.74 29.05
CA LYS A 63 -1.51 -7.72 28.26
C LYS A 63 -1.89 -7.85 26.80
N GLU A 64 -1.88 -9.08 26.25
CA GLU A 64 -2.34 -9.38 24.88
C GLU A 64 -3.76 -8.87 24.65
N TYR A 65 -4.70 -9.21 25.53
CA TYR A 65 -6.10 -8.77 25.43
C TYR A 65 -6.21 -7.23 25.43
N LYS A 66 -5.50 -6.53 26.31
CA LYS A 66 -5.51 -5.07 26.37
C LYS A 66 -4.99 -4.45 25.08
N ILE A 67 -3.91 -5.00 24.52
CA ILE A 67 -3.30 -4.50 23.29
C ILE A 67 -4.25 -4.72 22.10
N LYS A 68 -4.82 -5.92 21.94
CA LYS A 68 -5.78 -6.25 20.88
C LYS A 68 -7.06 -5.41 20.97
N THR A 69 -7.56 -5.17 22.20
CA THR A 69 -8.72 -4.30 22.42
C THR A 69 -8.42 -2.86 22.02
N ASN A 70 -7.28 -2.32 22.45
CA ASN A 70 -6.85 -0.98 22.09
C ASN A 70 -6.65 -0.82 20.58
N PHE A 71 -6.08 -1.82 19.93
CA PHE A 71 -5.89 -1.88 18.49
C PHE A 71 -7.24 -1.91 17.75
N PHE A 72 -8.17 -2.76 18.18
CA PHE A 72 -9.50 -2.80 17.59
C PHE A 72 -10.21 -1.44 17.70
N GLU A 73 -10.25 -0.86 18.89
CA GLU A 73 -10.96 0.41 19.13
C GLU A 73 -10.35 1.59 18.36
N LYS A 74 -9.03 1.67 18.23
CA LYS A 74 -8.34 2.83 17.64
C LYS A 74 -8.04 2.71 16.15
N SER A 75 -7.86 1.49 15.65
CA SER A 75 -7.35 1.28 14.31
C SER A 75 -8.28 0.45 13.42
N ILE A 76 -9.20 -0.34 13.98
CA ILE A 76 -10.12 -1.17 13.19
C ILE A 76 -11.54 -0.60 13.21
N LYS A 77 -12.10 -0.37 14.38
CA LYS A 77 -13.49 0.10 14.55
C LYS A 77 -13.80 1.41 13.82
N PRO A 78 -12.89 2.42 13.74
CA PRO A 78 -13.18 3.65 13.01
C PRO A 78 -13.44 3.47 11.51
N ILE A 79 -13.04 2.35 10.92
CA ILE A 79 -13.31 2.04 9.50
C ILE A 79 -14.83 2.10 9.20
N GLN A 80 -15.67 1.65 10.15
CA GLN A 80 -17.13 1.66 9.98
C GLN A 80 -17.73 3.06 9.84
N THR A 81 -17.09 4.08 10.41
CA THR A 81 -17.59 5.46 10.41
C THR A 81 -16.96 6.32 9.33
N THR A 82 -16.04 5.76 8.56
CA THR A 82 -15.37 6.49 7.46
C THR A 82 -16.35 6.76 6.33
N ASN A 83 -16.48 8.04 5.96
CA ASN A 83 -17.30 8.45 4.83
C ASN A 83 -16.43 8.60 3.56
N PRO A 84 -16.52 7.66 2.59
CA PRO A 84 -15.69 7.73 1.39
C PRO A 84 -16.05 8.90 0.45
N ASN A 85 -17.15 9.59 0.68
CA ASN A 85 -17.54 10.81 -0.05
C ASN A 85 -17.16 12.08 0.71
N GLY A 86 -16.69 11.98 1.94
CA GLY A 86 -16.30 13.11 2.79
C GLY A 86 -15.05 13.84 2.27
N ASN A 87 -14.88 15.07 2.75
CA ASN A 87 -13.69 15.87 2.43
C ASN A 87 -12.42 15.20 2.95
N ASP A 88 -12.47 14.57 4.12
CA ASP A 88 -11.35 13.88 4.74
C ASP A 88 -10.83 12.68 3.92
N PHE A 89 -11.65 12.23 2.95
CA PHE A 89 -11.30 11.13 2.05
C PHE A 89 -10.88 11.62 0.65
N LYS A 90 -10.94 12.94 0.41
CA LYS A 90 -10.67 13.56 -0.89
C LYS A 90 -9.25 13.24 -1.39
N GLU A 91 -8.25 13.39 -0.55
CA GLU A 91 -6.84 13.17 -0.91
C GLU A 91 -6.58 11.74 -1.40
N LYS A 92 -7.24 10.75 -0.79
CA LYS A 92 -7.12 9.34 -1.18
C LYS A 92 -7.72 9.09 -2.57
N ARG A 93 -8.87 9.70 -2.85
CA ARG A 93 -9.49 9.64 -4.19
C ARG A 93 -8.64 10.36 -5.24
N GLU A 94 -8.10 11.53 -4.91
CA GLU A 94 -7.22 12.30 -5.80
C GLU A 94 -5.94 11.54 -6.11
N PHE A 95 -5.35 10.85 -5.14
CA PHE A 95 -4.18 10.00 -5.35
C PHE A 95 -4.45 8.94 -6.43
N ILE A 96 -5.51 8.15 -6.26
CA ILE A 96 -5.89 7.11 -7.24
C ILE A 96 -6.20 7.73 -8.60
N LYS A 97 -6.98 8.83 -8.62
CA LYS A 97 -7.32 9.51 -9.86
C LYS A 97 -6.07 9.98 -10.61
N THR A 98 -5.19 10.72 -9.95
CA THR A 98 -4.03 11.33 -10.61
C THR A 98 -3.05 10.27 -11.11
N ILE A 99 -2.79 9.22 -10.34
CA ILE A 99 -1.89 8.16 -10.78
C ILE A 99 -2.46 7.38 -11.98
N THR A 100 -3.76 7.13 -11.99
CA THR A 100 -4.41 6.45 -13.13
C THR A 100 -4.49 7.36 -14.36
N ASP A 101 -4.72 8.65 -14.19
CA ASP A 101 -4.70 9.63 -15.29
C ASP A 101 -3.30 9.70 -15.95
N ILE A 102 -2.21 9.68 -15.15
CA ILE A 102 -0.83 9.63 -15.66
C ILE A 102 -0.61 8.37 -16.51
N ILE A 103 -1.06 7.22 -16.01
CA ILE A 103 -0.87 5.95 -16.70
C ILE A 103 -1.74 5.84 -17.96
N ASP A 104 -2.91 6.46 -17.96
CA ASP A 104 -3.78 6.47 -19.15
C ASP A 104 -3.19 7.23 -20.34
N LEU A 105 -2.32 8.20 -20.10
CA LEU A 105 -1.59 8.92 -21.15
C LEU A 105 -0.50 8.08 -21.82
N ARG A 106 -0.18 6.90 -21.30
CA ARG A 106 0.86 6.03 -21.89
C ARG A 106 0.41 5.40 -23.20
N GLU A 107 1.38 5.14 -24.06
CA GLU A 107 1.19 4.25 -25.20
C GLU A 107 1.36 2.78 -24.75
N SER A 108 0.28 2.01 -24.78
CA SER A 108 0.27 0.61 -24.33
C SER A 108 1.17 -0.33 -25.16
N SER A 109 1.60 0.10 -26.36
CA SER A 109 2.61 -0.60 -27.16
C SER A 109 4.01 -0.61 -26.54
N VAL A 110 4.29 0.30 -25.62
CA VAL A 110 5.60 0.43 -24.94
C VAL A 110 5.58 -0.21 -23.57
N VAL A 111 4.60 0.17 -22.74
CA VAL A 111 4.43 -0.35 -21.37
C VAL A 111 2.94 -0.51 -21.08
N HIS A 112 2.57 -1.61 -20.46
CA HIS A 112 1.19 -1.87 -20.06
C HIS A 112 0.62 -0.79 -19.14
N LYS A 113 -0.68 -0.56 -19.25
CA LYS A 113 -1.42 0.39 -18.40
C LYS A 113 -1.84 -0.18 -17.05
N GLY A 114 -1.23 -1.29 -16.63
CA GLY A 114 -1.44 -1.89 -15.31
C GLY A 114 -0.61 -1.21 -14.23
N ILE A 115 -1.21 -1.01 -13.05
CA ILE A 115 -0.55 -0.51 -11.85
C ILE A 115 -0.63 -1.59 -10.78
N ASN A 116 0.48 -1.89 -10.10
CA ASN A 116 0.47 -2.75 -8.93
C ASN A 116 0.51 -1.90 -7.66
N ILE A 117 -0.45 -2.08 -6.78
CA ILE A 117 -0.46 -1.46 -5.44
C ILE A 117 -0.30 -2.58 -4.41
N PHE A 118 0.76 -2.50 -3.64
CA PHE A 118 1.05 -3.37 -2.52
C PHE A 118 0.80 -2.61 -1.22
N THR A 119 0.11 -3.23 -0.28
CA THR A 119 -0.14 -2.60 1.01
C THR A 119 -0.17 -3.61 2.15
N THR A 120 0.34 -3.20 3.30
CA THR A 120 0.19 -3.89 4.56
C THR A 120 -1.06 -3.43 5.33
N ASN A 121 -1.79 -2.43 4.80
CA ASN A 121 -3.02 -1.95 5.41
C ASN A 121 -4.16 -2.94 5.19
N TYR A 122 -4.84 -3.29 6.27
CA TYR A 122 -5.99 -4.20 6.27
C TYR A 122 -7.34 -3.48 6.05
N ASP A 123 -7.35 -2.13 6.11
CA ASP A 123 -8.54 -1.33 5.83
C ASP A 123 -8.92 -1.36 4.33
N ASN A 124 -10.08 -0.80 4.01
CA ASN A 124 -10.64 -0.78 2.65
C ASN A 124 -10.49 0.58 1.94
N PHE A 125 -9.58 1.43 2.38
CA PHE A 125 -9.50 2.81 1.86
C PHE A 125 -8.96 2.88 0.44
N LEU A 126 -8.09 1.97 0.05
CA LEU A 126 -7.65 1.85 -1.34
C LEU A 126 -8.79 1.38 -2.23
N GLU A 127 -9.49 0.32 -1.84
CA GLU A 127 -10.64 -0.24 -2.57
C GLU A 127 -11.71 0.83 -2.77
N LEU A 128 -12.12 1.54 -1.70
CA LEU A 128 -13.09 2.63 -1.78
C LEU A 128 -12.62 3.76 -2.70
N SER A 129 -11.32 4.11 -2.66
CA SER A 129 -10.77 5.15 -3.52
C SER A 129 -10.77 4.74 -4.99
N ILE A 130 -10.47 3.48 -5.29
CA ILE A 130 -10.48 2.91 -6.64
C ILE A 130 -11.91 2.88 -7.19
N GLU A 131 -12.87 2.36 -6.41
CA GLU A 131 -14.28 2.26 -6.80
C GLU A 131 -14.93 3.63 -7.02
N LYS A 132 -14.62 4.63 -6.18
CA LYS A 132 -15.12 6.01 -6.34
C LYS A 132 -14.60 6.68 -7.61
N ASN A 133 -13.48 6.26 -8.13
CA ASN A 133 -12.96 6.72 -9.41
C ASN A 133 -13.38 5.83 -10.59
N SER A 134 -14.20 4.79 -10.37
CA SER A 134 -14.66 3.85 -11.38
C SER A 134 -13.51 3.19 -12.17
N ILE A 135 -12.43 2.87 -11.46
CA ILE A 135 -11.26 2.18 -12.01
C ILE A 135 -11.45 0.68 -11.83
N ASP A 136 -11.14 -0.09 -12.87
CA ASP A 136 -11.15 -1.56 -12.80
C ASP A 136 -9.96 -2.05 -11.95
N TYR A 137 -10.18 -3.00 -11.03
CA TYR A 137 -9.10 -3.56 -10.22
C TYR A 137 -9.25 -5.06 -9.97
N PHE A 138 -8.14 -5.69 -9.61
CA PHE A 138 -8.02 -7.10 -9.26
C PHE A 138 -7.39 -7.19 -7.86
N ASP A 139 -8.09 -7.77 -6.93
CA ASP A 139 -7.70 -7.91 -5.51
C ASP A 139 -7.49 -9.39 -5.10
N GLY A 140 -7.41 -10.27 -6.09
CA GLY A 140 -7.31 -11.71 -5.89
C GLY A 140 -8.65 -12.45 -5.87
N PHE A 141 -9.77 -11.75 -5.80
CA PHE A 141 -11.09 -12.36 -5.86
C PHE A 141 -11.66 -12.36 -7.27
N ASN A 142 -12.49 -13.38 -7.57
CA ASN A 142 -13.21 -13.47 -8.82
C ASN A 142 -14.62 -14.06 -8.58
N GLY A 143 -15.61 -13.55 -9.33
CA GLY A 143 -17.00 -13.94 -9.18
C GLY A 143 -17.79 -12.98 -8.29
N ARG A 144 -19.11 -13.11 -8.31
CA ARG A 144 -20.05 -12.25 -7.57
C ARG A 144 -20.76 -12.98 -6.42
N ILE A 145 -20.80 -14.31 -6.50
CA ILE A 145 -21.48 -15.16 -5.51
C ILE A 145 -20.42 -16.09 -4.91
N GLY A 146 -20.05 -15.84 -3.64
CA GLY A 146 -18.99 -16.59 -2.95
C GLY A 146 -17.62 -16.47 -3.60
N PRO A 147 -17.06 -15.26 -3.81
CA PRO A 147 -15.76 -15.11 -4.43
C PRO A 147 -14.67 -15.67 -3.53
N GLU A 148 -13.81 -16.51 -4.11
CA GLU A 148 -12.64 -17.11 -3.45
C GLU A 148 -11.39 -16.40 -3.89
N PHE A 149 -10.45 -16.22 -2.95
CA PHE A 149 -9.14 -15.64 -3.23
C PHE A 149 -8.25 -16.61 -4.00
N SER A 150 -7.60 -16.10 -5.03
CA SER A 150 -6.55 -16.84 -5.73
C SER A 150 -5.56 -15.85 -6.35
N THR A 151 -4.28 -16.14 -6.20
CA THR A 151 -3.22 -15.36 -6.85
C THR A 151 -3.27 -15.44 -8.38
N ALA A 152 -3.93 -16.43 -8.95
CA ALA A 152 -4.20 -16.52 -10.40
C ALA A 152 -5.13 -15.41 -10.94
N ASN A 153 -5.78 -14.67 -10.03
CA ASN A 153 -6.66 -13.56 -10.42
C ASN A 153 -5.93 -12.24 -10.63
N PHE A 154 -4.64 -12.16 -10.31
CA PHE A 154 -3.78 -11.01 -10.63
C PHE A 154 -3.17 -11.08 -12.03
N GLY A 155 -2.54 -10.00 -12.46
CA GLY A 155 -1.81 -9.93 -13.74
C GLY A 155 -2.71 -9.94 -14.97
N LYS A 156 -3.99 -9.62 -14.82
CA LYS A 156 -4.96 -9.49 -15.91
C LYS A 156 -4.87 -8.09 -16.52
N HIS A 157 -5.11 -8.00 -17.82
CA HIS A 157 -5.20 -6.75 -18.57
C HIS A 157 -6.59 -6.58 -19.16
N ILE A 158 -7.14 -5.38 -19.05
CA ILE A 158 -8.46 -5.05 -19.60
C ILE A 158 -8.27 -4.29 -20.89
N SER A 159 -8.88 -4.78 -21.96
CA SER A 159 -8.92 -4.10 -23.26
C SER A 159 -10.36 -3.82 -23.66
N ARG A 160 -10.60 -2.63 -24.20
CA ARG A 160 -11.86 -2.24 -24.80
C ARG A 160 -11.74 -2.28 -26.33
N GLN A 161 -12.63 -3.00 -26.99
CA GLN A 161 -12.71 -2.99 -28.42
C GLN A 161 -13.58 -1.83 -28.91
N SER A 162 -13.08 -1.05 -29.84
CA SER A 162 -13.87 -0.03 -30.52
C SER A 162 -14.92 -0.68 -31.41
N SER A 163 -16.18 -0.35 -31.22
CA SER A 163 -17.29 -0.83 -32.05
C SER A 163 -17.20 -0.37 -33.51
N LEU A 164 -16.51 0.76 -33.77
CA LEU A 164 -16.40 1.35 -35.11
C LEU A 164 -15.20 0.79 -35.90
N THR A 165 -14.07 0.57 -35.24
CA THR A 165 -12.80 0.22 -35.92
C THR A 165 -12.33 -1.18 -35.64
N GLY A 166 -12.93 -1.87 -34.65
CA GLY A 166 -12.47 -3.17 -34.15
C GLY A 166 -11.12 -3.13 -33.41
N ARG A 167 -10.51 -1.95 -33.27
CA ARG A 167 -9.22 -1.81 -32.57
C ARG A 167 -9.37 -2.02 -31.07
N LEU A 168 -8.39 -2.70 -30.48
CA LEU A 168 -8.28 -2.88 -29.02
C LEU A 168 -7.48 -1.72 -28.44
N ALA A 169 -8.00 -1.14 -27.35
CA ALA A 169 -7.29 -0.17 -26.54
C ALA A 169 -7.22 -0.71 -25.10
N GLU A 170 -6.03 -0.78 -24.53
CA GLU A 170 -5.83 -1.18 -23.15
C GLU A 170 -6.38 -0.09 -22.22
N LYS A 171 -7.15 -0.50 -21.21
CA LYS A 171 -7.64 0.36 -20.13
C LYS A 171 -6.69 0.29 -18.93
N VAL A 172 -6.59 1.39 -18.21
CA VAL A 172 -5.92 1.38 -16.90
C VAL A 172 -6.63 0.42 -15.96
N SER A 173 -5.85 -0.41 -15.29
CA SER A 173 -6.34 -1.32 -14.25
C SER A 173 -5.32 -1.40 -13.11
N ILE A 174 -5.81 -1.74 -11.92
CA ILE A 174 -5.01 -1.84 -10.71
C ILE A 174 -5.02 -3.30 -10.23
N ASN A 175 -3.84 -3.86 -9.93
CA ASN A 175 -3.70 -5.04 -9.11
C ASN A 175 -3.46 -4.59 -7.67
N LEU A 176 -4.38 -4.89 -6.76
CA LEU A 176 -4.31 -4.50 -5.36
C LEU A 176 -3.94 -5.70 -4.48
N TYR A 177 -2.72 -5.71 -3.98
CA TYR A 177 -2.18 -6.78 -3.14
C TYR A 177 -2.26 -6.40 -1.66
N LYS A 178 -3.05 -7.11 -0.89
CA LYS A 178 -3.23 -6.92 0.56
C LYS A 178 -2.29 -7.88 1.30
N LEU A 179 -1.03 -7.46 1.46
CA LEU A 179 0.05 -8.31 1.98
C LEU A 179 -0.21 -8.83 3.40
N HIS A 180 -0.97 -8.11 4.21
CA HIS A 180 -1.33 -8.49 5.59
C HIS A 180 -2.82 -8.85 5.74
N GLY A 181 -3.47 -9.21 4.63
CA GLY A 181 -4.89 -9.52 4.66
C GLY A 181 -5.79 -8.29 4.64
N SER A 182 -7.07 -8.49 4.83
CA SER A 182 -8.09 -7.45 4.78
C SER A 182 -9.22 -7.73 5.76
N ILE A 183 -9.88 -6.67 6.23
CA ILE A 183 -11.12 -6.80 7.02
C ILE A 183 -12.24 -7.49 6.25
N TYR A 184 -12.20 -7.51 4.92
CA TYR A 184 -13.15 -8.23 4.08
C TYR A 184 -12.79 -9.71 3.85
N TRP A 185 -11.66 -10.17 4.37
CA TRP A 185 -11.25 -11.55 4.22
C TRP A 185 -11.77 -12.40 5.38
N LYS A 186 -12.26 -13.59 5.06
CA LYS A 186 -12.64 -14.61 6.04
C LYS A 186 -11.98 -15.92 5.65
N GLU A 187 -11.32 -16.56 6.61
CA GLU A 187 -10.85 -17.93 6.44
C GLU A 187 -12.06 -18.89 6.53
N ASP A 188 -12.19 -19.76 5.54
CA ASP A 188 -13.17 -20.83 5.51
C ASP A 188 -12.50 -22.12 5.08
N SER A 189 -12.19 -22.97 6.09
CA SER A 189 -11.43 -24.21 5.92
C SER A 189 -10.05 -23.99 5.32
N GLU A 190 -9.84 -24.31 4.05
CA GLU A 190 -8.57 -24.15 3.33
C GLU A 190 -8.56 -22.94 2.37
N LYS A 191 -9.56 -22.09 2.44
CA LYS A 191 -9.77 -21.00 1.49
C LYS A 191 -9.93 -19.66 2.19
N ILE A 192 -9.64 -18.60 1.46
CA ILE A 192 -10.03 -17.24 1.84
C ILE A 192 -11.21 -16.84 0.96
N ILE A 193 -12.30 -16.42 1.59
CA ILE A 193 -13.49 -15.90 0.92
C ILE A 193 -13.67 -14.41 1.21
N PHE A 194 -14.26 -13.71 0.27
CA PHE A 194 -14.71 -12.33 0.48
C PHE A 194 -15.96 -12.32 1.34
N ASN A 195 -15.93 -11.58 2.44
CA ASN A 195 -17.04 -11.52 3.40
C ASN A 195 -17.11 -10.13 4.05
N ASP A 196 -18.32 -9.59 4.19
CA ASP A 196 -18.54 -8.34 4.90
C ASP A 196 -18.08 -8.48 6.37
N TYR A 197 -17.35 -7.47 6.85
CA TYR A 197 -16.79 -7.45 8.20
C TYR A 197 -17.81 -7.05 9.28
N GLN A 198 -18.97 -6.51 8.93
CA GLN A 198 -19.93 -5.91 9.88
C GLN A 198 -20.37 -6.90 10.95
N GLU A 199 -20.78 -8.10 10.60
CA GLU A 199 -21.19 -9.12 11.57
C GLU A 199 -20.05 -9.47 12.55
N ARG A 200 -18.82 -9.59 12.04
CA ARG A 200 -17.65 -9.88 12.88
C ARG A 200 -17.34 -8.73 13.84
N PHE A 201 -17.45 -7.49 13.40
CA PHE A 201 -17.28 -6.32 14.26
C PHE A 201 -18.34 -6.24 15.36
N GLU A 202 -19.61 -6.51 15.03
CA GLU A 202 -20.67 -6.56 16.03
C GLU A 202 -20.44 -7.67 17.06
N ARG A 203 -19.94 -8.83 16.65
CA ARG A 203 -19.54 -9.91 17.59
C ARG A 203 -18.42 -9.46 18.51
N ILE A 204 -17.39 -8.77 17.99
CA ILE A 204 -16.28 -8.25 18.81
C ILE A 204 -16.80 -7.21 19.82
N LYS A 205 -17.66 -6.30 19.38
CA LYS A 205 -18.26 -5.28 20.25
C LYS A 205 -19.18 -5.85 21.34
N ALA A 206 -19.90 -6.92 21.02
CA ALA A 206 -20.83 -7.59 21.94
C ALA A 206 -20.13 -8.52 22.95
N ALA A 207 -18.83 -8.75 22.79
CA ALA A 207 -18.07 -9.62 23.69
C ALA A 207 -18.06 -9.09 25.12
N SER A 208 -18.58 -9.89 26.07
CA SER A 208 -18.73 -9.51 27.47
C SER A 208 -17.53 -9.86 28.34
N ASN A 209 -16.64 -10.69 27.83
CA ASN A 209 -15.45 -11.15 28.55
C ASN A 209 -14.26 -11.34 27.59
N ARG A 210 -13.07 -11.55 28.16
CA ARG A 210 -11.82 -11.71 27.42
C ARG A 210 -11.88 -12.85 26.41
N LYS A 211 -12.39 -14.00 26.78
CA LYS A 211 -12.43 -15.18 25.90
C LYS A 211 -13.29 -14.92 24.68
N ASP A 212 -14.51 -14.43 24.88
CA ASP A 212 -15.44 -14.11 23.78
C ASP A 212 -14.85 -13.05 22.84
N PHE A 213 -14.13 -12.07 23.39
CA PHE A 213 -13.44 -11.05 22.58
C PHE A 213 -12.33 -11.68 21.72
N LEU A 214 -11.45 -12.48 22.32
CA LEU A 214 -10.33 -13.09 21.60
C LEU A 214 -10.84 -14.07 20.52
N ASP A 215 -11.88 -14.84 20.81
CA ASP A 215 -12.50 -15.75 19.84
C ASP A 215 -13.15 -14.98 18.68
N ALA A 216 -13.86 -13.88 18.96
CA ALA A 216 -14.43 -13.03 17.92
C ALA A 216 -13.34 -12.29 17.12
N TYR A 217 -12.31 -11.77 17.79
CA TYR A 217 -11.20 -11.06 17.17
C TYR A 217 -10.39 -11.97 16.24
N SER A 218 -10.17 -13.24 16.59
CA SER A 218 -9.45 -14.21 15.76
C SER A 218 -10.15 -14.50 14.42
N SER A 219 -11.44 -14.17 14.30
CA SER A 219 -12.18 -14.29 13.04
C SER A 219 -11.82 -13.23 11.99
N LEU A 220 -11.07 -12.20 12.38
CA LEU A 220 -10.53 -11.22 11.44
C LEU A 220 -9.33 -11.85 10.72
N ALA A 221 -9.45 -12.03 9.41
CA ALA A 221 -8.38 -12.56 8.57
C ALA A 221 -7.35 -11.45 8.23
N ILE A 222 -6.72 -10.92 9.27
CA ILE A 222 -5.64 -9.96 9.19
C ILE A 222 -4.39 -10.56 9.83
N VAL A 223 -3.24 -10.33 9.23
CA VAL A 223 -1.96 -10.65 9.87
C VAL A 223 -1.83 -9.71 11.06
N ASN A 224 -2.03 -10.27 12.25
CA ASN A 224 -1.73 -9.51 13.46
C ASN A 224 -0.27 -9.09 13.42
N PRO A 225 0.07 -7.91 13.91
CA PRO A 225 1.45 -7.47 14.03
C PRO A 225 2.19 -8.32 15.08
N GLU A 226 2.48 -9.59 14.75
CA GLU A 226 3.18 -10.55 15.59
C GLU A 226 4.31 -11.19 14.80
N LYS A 227 5.53 -11.13 15.31
CA LYS A 227 6.71 -11.75 14.68
C LYS A 227 6.67 -13.28 14.62
N SER A 228 5.73 -13.96 15.30
CA SER A 228 5.80 -15.41 15.55
C SER A 228 4.77 -16.31 14.87
N LYS A 229 3.73 -15.76 14.22
CA LYS A 229 2.63 -16.57 13.67
C LYS A 229 2.74 -16.93 12.19
N PHE A 230 3.89 -17.41 11.74
CA PHE A 230 4.03 -17.93 10.37
C PHE A 230 3.66 -19.42 10.23
N ASN A 231 3.14 -20.05 11.26
CA ASN A 231 2.97 -21.50 11.25
C ASN A 231 1.49 -21.90 11.18
N SER A 232 1.05 -22.38 10.02
CA SER A 232 -0.07 -23.30 9.81
C SER A 232 -1.45 -22.79 9.39
N THR A 233 -1.62 -21.58 8.84
CA THR A 233 -2.93 -21.15 8.33
C THR A 233 -2.93 -20.92 6.82
N VAL A 234 -4.12 -20.96 6.20
CA VAL A 234 -4.33 -20.59 4.77
C VAL A 234 -3.82 -19.18 4.49
N MET A 235 -3.91 -18.27 5.48
CA MET A 235 -3.32 -16.94 5.40
C MET A 235 -1.81 -16.97 5.13
N ASN A 236 -1.09 -17.93 5.71
CA ASN A 236 0.37 -17.99 5.55
C ASN A 236 0.79 -18.31 4.12
N SER A 237 0.11 -19.25 3.45
CA SER A 237 0.40 -19.57 2.05
C SER A 237 0.06 -18.41 1.12
N ASN A 238 -1.07 -17.76 1.32
CA ASN A 238 -1.49 -16.60 0.53
C ASN A 238 -0.60 -15.37 0.80
N TYR A 239 -0.19 -15.15 2.05
CA TYR A 239 0.79 -14.14 2.42
C TYR A 239 2.13 -14.39 1.71
N TYR A 240 2.66 -15.61 1.80
CA TYR A 240 3.91 -15.98 1.13
C TYR A 240 3.84 -15.77 -0.39
N ASP A 241 2.75 -16.19 -1.02
CA ASP A 241 2.57 -16.00 -2.45
C ASP A 241 2.50 -14.51 -2.84
N GLN A 242 1.85 -13.67 -2.05
CA GLN A 242 1.81 -12.23 -2.31
C GLN A 242 3.17 -11.56 -2.11
N ILE A 243 3.96 -11.97 -1.09
CA ILE A 243 5.35 -11.50 -0.91
C ILE A 243 6.22 -11.94 -2.10
N ARG A 244 6.02 -13.17 -2.59
CA ARG A 244 6.71 -13.65 -3.79
C ARG A 244 6.34 -12.82 -5.02
N MET A 245 5.06 -12.47 -5.21
CA MET A 245 4.62 -11.60 -6.30
C MET A 245 5.23 -10.20 -6.16
N PHE A 246 5.22 -9.62 -4.96
CA PHE A 246 5.90 -8.36 -4.67
C PHE A 246 7.39 -8.41 -5.04
N SER A 247 8.08 -9.45 -4.64
CA SER A 247 9.48 -9.70 -5.00
C SER A 247 9.70 -9.79 -6.51
N ASN A 248 8.84 -10.53 -7.21
CA ASN A 248 8.94 -10.71 -8.66
C ASN A 248 8.74 -9.39 -9.43
N GLU A 249 7.84 -8.52 -8.97
CA GLU A 249 7.64 -7.22 -9.63
C GLU A 249 8.86 -6.30 -9.53
N MET A 250 9.62 -6.38 -8.44
CA MET A 250 10.88 -5.63 -8.31
C MET A 250 12.04 -6.24 -9.13
N ASP A 251 11.97 -7.53 -9.43
CA ASP A 251 12.97 -8.21 -10.30
C ASP A 251 12.71 -7.95 -11.79
N ARG A 252 11.57 -7.38 -12.18
CA ARG A 252 11.29 -7.01 -13.57
C ARG A 252 12.19 -5.88 -14.06
N GLN A 253 12.52 -5.95 -15.34
CA GLN A 253 13.26 -4.87 -16.01
C GLN A 253 12.44 -3.57 -16.01
N ASN A 254 13.10 -2.45 -15.73
CA ASN A 254 12.51 -1.11 -15.67
C ASN A 254 11.32 -1.03 -14.68
N SER A 255 11.47 -1.65 -13.51
CA SER A 255 10.49 -1.55 -12.43
C SER A 255 10.70 -0.27 -11.63
N LEU A 256 9.62 0.47 -11.40
CA LEU A 256 9.57 1.65 -10.53
C LEU A 256 8.69 1.37 -9.33
N MET A 257 9.24 1.56 -8.12
CA MET A 257 8.50 1.46 -6.86
C MET A 257 8.36 2.85 -6.23
N LEU A 258 7.13 3.35 -6.12
CA LEU A 258 6.80 4.51 -5.31
C LEU A 258 6.41 4.03 -3.91
N VAL A 259 7.09 4.52 -2.88
CA VAL A 259 6.84 4.15 -1.48
C VAL A 259 6.24 5.35 -0.75
N PHE A 260 5.04 5.19 -0.21
CA PHE A 260 4.36 6.23 0.57
C PHE A 260 3.83 5.70 1.90
N GLY A 261 4.17 6.39 2.98
CA GLY A 261 3.64 6.09 4.31
C GLY A 261 4.06 4.73 4.89
N PHE A 262 5.14 4.14 4.37
CA PHE A 262 5.66 2.84 4.77
C PHE A 262 7.01 3.01 5.47
N SER A 263 7.12 2.56 6.71
CA SER A 263 8.29 2.78 7.57
C SER A 263 9.41 1.76 7.40
N PHE A 264 9.18 0.66 6.67
CA PHE A 264 10.07 -0.51 6.61
C PHE A 264 10.36 -1.16 7.98
N ALA A 265 9.47 -0.99 8.95
CA ALA A 265 9.55 -1.72 10.22
C ALA A 265 9.38 -3.23 10.04
N ASP A 266 8.69 -3.67 8.99
CA ASP A 266 8.61 -5.07 8.58
C ASP A 266 9.95 -5.50 7.94
N GLU A 267 10.74 -6.26 8.71
CA GLU A 267 12.06 -6.73 8.32
C GLU A 267 12.04 -7.62 7.07
N HIS A 268 10.96 -8.41 6.86
CA HIS A 268 10.83 -9.25 5.68
C HIS A 268 10.67 -8.41 4.41
N MET A 269 9.80 -7.39 4.47
CA MET A 269 9.62 -6.46 3.36
C MET A 269 10.90 -5.69 3.07
N LEU A 270 11.60 -5.23 4.10
CA LEU A 270 12.88 -4.54 3.96
C LEU A 270 13.91 -5.43 3.27
N GLN A 271 14.09 -6.69 3.72
CA GLN A 271 15.05 -7.63 3.13
C GLN A 271 14.76 -7.91 1.65
N VAL A 272 13.48 -8.06 1.29
CA VAL A 272 13.08 -8.27 -0.12
C VAL A 272 13.45 -7.06 -0.98
N VAL A 273 13.18 -5.84 -0.49
CA VAL A 273 13.53 -4.60 -1.20
C VAL A 273 15.05 -4.41 -1.31
N GLU A 274 15.80 -4.61 -0.22
CA GLU A 274 17.27 -4.51 -0.25
C GLU A 274 17.90 -5.51 -1.21
N ARG A 275 17.39 -6.74 -1.25
CA ARG A 275 17.82 -7.74 -2.23
C ARG A 275 17.59 -7.25 -3.66
N ALA A 276 16.37 -6.78 -3.97
CA ALA A 276 16.02 -6.31 -5.30
C ALA A 276 16.87 -5.10 -5.74
N LEU A 277 17.14 -4.15 -4.84
CA LEU A 277 18.00 -3.00 -5.11
C LEU A 277 19.44 -3.40 -5.44
N LYS A 278 19.92 -4.51 -4.90
CA LYS A 278 21.26 -5.06 -5.17
C LYS A 278 21.32 -5.89 -6.47
N SER A 279 20.26 -6.67 -6.73
CA SER A 279 20.23 -7.64 -7.84
C SER A 279 19.75 -7.04 -9.15
N ASN A 280 18.87 -6.04 -9.13
CA ASN A 280 18.27 -5.44 -10.32
C ASN A 280 18.71 -3.97 -10.48
N PRO A 281 19.70 -3.65 -11.32
CA PRO A 281 20.16 -2.28 -11.54
C PRO A 281 19.12 -1.41 -12.26
N THR A 282 18.09 -1.99 -12.88
CA THR A 282 17.02 -1.26 -13.54
C THR A 282 15.81 -1.02 -12.64
N PHE A 283 15.81 -1.59 -11.43
CA PHE A 283 14.81 -1.29 -10.41
C PHE A 283 15.09 0.08 -9.79
N THR A 284 14.10 0.92 -9.74
CA THR A 284 14.18 2.28 -9.17
C THR A 284 13.18 2.42 -8.03
N MET A 285 13.59 3.01 -6.91
CA MET A 285 12.72 3.27 -5.77
C MET A 285 12.65 4.77 -5.46
N LEU A 286 11.42 5.29 -5.29
CA LEU A 286 11.12 6.65 -4.88
C LEU A 286 10.63 6.64 -3.43
N LEU A 287 11.28 7.39 -2.56
CA LEU A 287 10.97 7.50 -1.14
C LEU A 287 10.49 8.91 -0.79
N PHE A 288 9.51 8.99 0.10
CA PHE A 288 8.93 10.24 0.60
C PHE A 288 8.92 10.18 2.14
N PRO A 289 9.98 10.66 2.83
CA PRO A 289 10.06 10.63 4.27
C PRO A 289 9.04 11.61 4.87
N TYR A 290 8.30 11.18 5.88
CA TYR A 290 7.35 12.04 6.58
C TYR A 290 8.07 13.10 7.40
N ASN A 291 9.17 12.75 8.08
CA ASN A 291 9.96 13.61 8.95
C ASN A 291 11.45 13.27 8.92
N ASP A 292 12.26 13.99 9.74
CA ASP A 292 13.72 13.78 9.80
C ASP A 292 14.11 12.37 10.28
N LYS A 293 13.29 11.72 11.13
CA LYS A 293 13.58 10.36 11.60
C LYS A 293 13.50 9.37 10.44
N ASP A 294 12.48 9.50 9.60
CA ASP A 294 12.31 8.66 8.42
C ASP A 294 13.43 8.90 7.42
N LEU A 295 13.80 10.18 7.21
CA LEU A 295 14.92 10.54 6.32
C LEU A 295 16.23 9.92 6.80
N GLU A 296 16.51 9.98 8.10
CA GLU A 296 17.70 9.38 8.69
C GLU A 296 17.69 7.86 8.58
N TYR A 297 16.52 7.23 8.82
CA TYR A 297 16.32 5.81 8.63
C TYR A 297 16.63 5.39 7.18
N PHE A 298 16.09 6.10 6.19
CA PHE A 298 16.33 5.82 4.78
C PHE A 298 17.81 6.01 4.40
N ARG A 299 18.48 7.03 4.94
CA ARG A 299 19.94 7.22 4.77
C ARG A 299 20.73 6.03 5.27
N ASN A 300 20.39 5.52 6.45
CA ASN A 300 21.10 4.40 7.05
C ASN A 300 20.98 3.12 6.24
N HIS A 301 19.80 2.84 5.67
CA HIS A 301 19.56 1.61 4.91
C HIS A 301 19.94 1.72 3.43
N PHE A 302 19.72 2.87 2.79
CA PHE A 302 19.77 2.98 1.33
C PHE A 302 20.86 3.91 0.77
N LYS A 303 21.73 4.50 1.60
CA LYS A 303 22.73 5.48 1.15
C LYS A 303 23.64 5.00 0.03
N PHE A 304 23.92 3.71 -0.06
CA PHE A 304 24.79 3.12 -1.08
C PHE A 304 24.06 2.69 -2.37
N ASN A 305 22.73 2.84 -2.43
CA ASN A 305 21.93 2.45 -3.56
C ASN A 305 21.71 3.66 -4.51
N ASN A 306 22.35 3.67 -5.67
CA ASN A 306 22.26 4.77 -6.64
C ASN A 306 20.90 4.81 -7.37
N ASN A 307 20.13 3.75 -7.29
CA ASN A 307 18.79 3.60 -7.86
C ASN A 307 17.67 3.93 -6.86
N VAL A 308 17.99 4.54 -5.73
CA VAL A 308 17.04 5.05 -4.74
C VAL A 308 17.05 6.57 -4.76
N TYR A 309 15.87 7.17 -4.91
CA TYR A 309 15.62 8.61 -4.95
C TYR A 309 14.72 9.00 -3.78
N CYS A 310 15.18 9.92 -2.95
CA CYS A 310 14.45 10.41 -1.79
C CYS A 310 14.03 11.87 -2.02
N TYR A 311 12.74 12.12 -1.99
CA TYR A 311 12.14 13.44 -2.22
C TYR A 311 11.53 13.97 -0.93
N TYR A 312 11.91 15.16 -0.52
CA TYR A 312 11.40 15.82 0.68
C TYR A 312 11.17 17.31 0.44
N LYS A 313 10.49 17.98 1.36
CA LYS A 313 10.30 19.43 1.38
C LYS A 313 11.06 20.00 2.56
N LYS A 314 11.90 21.00 2.31
CA LYS A 314 12.67 21.71 3.34
C LYS A 314 12.81 23.18 2.96
N ASN A 315 12.31 24.06 3.82
CA ASN A 315 12.45 25.49 3.66
C ASN A 315 13.90 25.93 3.90
N ASP A 316 14.34 26.97 3.18
CA ASP A 316 15.65 27.57 3.37
C ASP A 316 15.80 28.09 4.81
N GLY A 317 16.90 27.74 5.45
CA GLY A 317 17.16 28.09 6.84
C GLY A 317 16.49 27.20 7.88
N SER A 318 15.59 26.28 7.50
CA SER A 318 15.02 25.31 8.42
C SER A 318 16.09 24.25 8.80
N LYS A 319 16.08 23.83 10.08
CA LYS A 319 16.90 22.70 10.54
C LYS A 319 16.30 21.35 10.17
N THR A 320 14.97 21.28 10.03
CA THR A 320 14.18 20.07 9.82
C THR A 320 13.49 20.09 8.45
N ILE A 321 13.16 18.91 7.92
CA ILE A 321 12.27 18.79 6.77
C ILE A 321 10.81 19.02 7.21
N ASP A 322 9.96 19.43 6.27
CA ASP A 322 8.52 19.55 6.51
C ASP A 322 7.88 18.16 6.45
N ASN A 323 6.78 17.97 7.18
CA ASN A 323 6.01 16.73 7.11
C ASN A 323 5.49 16.50 5.70
N TYR A 324 5.81 15.31 5.13
CA TYR A 324 5.38 14.95 3.78
C TYR A 324 4.11 14.10 3.84
N GLU A 325 2.98 14.73 3.60
CA GLU A 325 1.65 14.14 3.66
C GLU A 325 1.14 13.71 2.27
N LEU A 326 0.00 13.01 2.22
CA LEU A 326 -0.58 12.53 0.98
C LEU A 326 -0.91 13.68 0.01
N ASN A 327 -1.33 14.83 0.54
CA ASN A 327 -1.57 16.02 -0.29
C ASN A 327 -0.30 16.49 -1.01
N ASN A 328 0.86 16.42 -0.37
CA ASN A 328 2.13 16.78 -0.99
C ASN A 328 2.50 15.85 -2.15
N LEU A 329 2.19 14.55 -1.98
CA LEU A 329 2.38 13.56 -3.06
C LEU A 329 1.40 13.83 -4.21
N ASN A 330 0.14 14.17 -3.91
CA ASN A 330 -0.87 14.53 -4.93
C ASN A 330 -0.44 15.76 -5.75
N GLU A 331 0.08 16.79 -5.09
CA GLU A 331 0.63 17.97 -5.78
C GLU A 331 1.76 17.58 -6.74
N LEU A 332 2.71 16.75 -6.29
CA LEU A 332 3.81 16.28 -7.13
C LEU A 332 3.30 15.46 -8.32
N LEU A 333 2.37 14.54 -8.09
CA LEU A 333 1.77 13.72 -9.16
C LEU A 333 1.01 14.58 -10.17
N LEU A 334 0.32 15.62 -9.71
CA LEU A 334 -0.38 16.56 -10.60
C LEU A 334 0.59 17.37 -11.46
N GLU A 335 1.75 17.77 -10.94
CA GLU A 335 2.80 18.41 -11.73
C GLU A 335 3.37 17.45 -12.79
N ILE A 336 3.58 16.17 -12.43
CA ILE A 336 4.01 15.15 -13.37
C ILE A 336 2.98 14.99 -14.49
N TYR A 337 1.69 14.87 -14.16
CA TYR A 337 0.58 14.75 -15.11
C TYR A 337 0.53 15.92 -16.07
N ASN A 338 0.57 17.15 -15.56
CA ASN A 338 0.48 18.38 -16.38
C ASN A 338 1.64 18.55 -17.36
N GLY A 339 2.78 17.97 -17.07
CA GLY A 339 3.94 18.05 -17.96
C GLY A 339 4.06 16.86 -18.93
N ILE A 340 3.27 15.78 -18.76
CA ILE A 340 3.13 14.72 -19.76
C ILE A 340 2.03 15.06 -20.78
N LYS A 341 0.96 15.73 -20.34
CA LYS A 341 -0.16 16.18 -21.16
C LYS A 341 0.24 17.29 -22.13
#